data_817fa664fe0d61dded04862ca7d002b6
#
_entry.id   817fa664fe0d61dded04862ca7d002b6
#
_cell.length_a   1.000
_cell.length_b   1.000
_cell.length_c   1.000
_cell.angle_alpha   90.00
_cell.angle_beta   90.00
_cell.angle_gamma   90.00
#
_symmetry.space_group_name_H-M   'P 1'
#
loop_
_entity.id
_entity.type
_entity.pdbx_description
1 polymer ?
#
loop_
_entity_poly.entity_id
_entity_poly.type
_entity_poly.pdbx_seq_one_letter_code
_entity_poly.pdbx_strand_id
1 'polypeptide(L)'
;MNEHFFALADQAIGQLRGDEVLLVNFAGEETDFVRFNRAQVRQPSSVRQAQLTLSLIRSGRRNNLTLALGGDRSPDQARVADAIGALRAELDTLPADPYLLYATEATTSSRVDRGRLPSCAEAIEQITAAARGTDLVGLLASGPVYRGFASSLGSRHWHAVD
;
A
#
# COMPACT_ATOMS: atom_id res chain seq x y z
N MET A 1 9.33 -6.02 0.87
CA MET A 1 7.87 -5.72 0.86
C MET A 1 7.04 -6.79 0.14
N ASN A 2 7.37 -7.20 -1.07
CA ASN A 2 6.62 -8.20 -1.86
C ASN A 2 6.32 -9.49 -1.08
N GLU A 3 7.35 -10.20 -0.61
CA GLU A 3 7.20 -11.46 0.14
C GLU A 3 6.39 -11.28 1.43
N HIS A 4 6.60 -10.16 2.13
CA HIS A 4 5.85 -9.84 3.34
C HIS A 4 4.35 -9.66 3.04
N PHE A 5 4.02 -8.88 1.99
CA PHE A 5 2.64 -8.69 1.55
C PHE A 5 1.96 -10.01 1.21
N PHE A 6 2.58 -10.83 0.35
CA PHE A 6 1.95 -12.08 -0.05
C PHE A 6 1.82 -13.08 1.11
N ALA A 7 2.78 -13.10 2.04
CA ALA A 7 2.66 -13.95 3.24
C ALA A 7 1.48 -13.53 4.13
N LEU A 8 1.22 -12.21 4.28
CA LEU A 8 0.04 -11.70 5.01
C LEU A 8 -1.26 -12.01 4.26
N ALA A 9 -1.27 -11.85 2.94
CA ALA A 9 -2.43 -12.16 2.11
C ALA A 9 -2.78 -13.65 2.16
N ASP A 10 -1.80 -14.54 2.03
CA ASP A 10 -1.99 -15.98 2.09
C ASP A 10 -2.51 -16.42 3.47
N GLN A 11 -1.97 -15.82 4.54
CA GLN A 11 -2.47 -16.07 5.90
C GLN A 11 -3.92 -15.60 6.08
N ALA A 12 -4.26 -14.42 5.57
CA ALA A 12 -5.62 -13.88 5.65
C ALA A 12 -6.61 -14.75 4.88
N ILE A 13 -6.24 -15.16 3.66
CA ILE A 13 -7.04 -16.07 2.81
C ILE A 13 -7.24 -17.42 3.49
N GLY A 14 -6.21 -17.95 4.16
CA GLY A 14 -6.31 -19.22 4.90
C GLY A 14 -7.27 -19.21 6.09
N GLN A 15 -7.78 -18.05 6.51
CA GLN A 15 -8.75 -17.89 7.59
C GLN A 15 -10.20 -17.80 7.12
N LEU A 16 -10.44 -17.82 5.81
CA LEU A 16 -11.78 -17.73 5.23
C LEU A 16 -12.66 -18.93 5.57
N ARG A 17 -13.97 -18.70 5.61
CA ARG A 17 -14.98 -19.70 5.97
C ARG A 17 -16.11 -19.73 4.92
N GLY A 18 -16.49 -20.92 4.51
CA GLY A 18 -17.63 -21.12 3.60
C GLY A 18 -17.44 -20.36 2.27
N ASP A 19 -18.38 -19.49 1.95
CA ASP A 19 -18.45 -18.69 0.72
C ASP A 19 -17.80 -17.30 0.83
N GLU A 20 -17.01 -17.07 1.88
CA GLU A 20 -16.29 -15.80 2.05
C GLU A 20 -15.27 -15.57 0.92
N VAL A 21 -15.30 -14.38 0.33
CA VAL A 21 -14.29 -13.89 -0.61
C VAL A 21 -13.52 -12.76 0.02
N LEU A 22 -12.19 -12.79 -0.10
CA LEU A 22 -11.31 -11.76 0.41
C LEU A 22 -10.52 -11.13 -0.73
N LEU A 23 -10.56 -9.80 -0.79
CA LEU A 23 -9.67 -8.99 -1.61
C LEU A 23 -8.68 -8.29 -0.70
N VAL A 24 -7.39 -8.34 -1.02
CA VAL A 24 -6.30 -7.79 -0.23
C VAL A 24 -5.53 -6.81 -1.08
N ASN A 25 -5.56 -5.53 -0.72
CA ASN A 25 -4.81 -4.47 -1.37
C ASN A 25 -3.66 -4.00 -0.49
N PHE A 26 -2.52 -3.77 -1.09
CA PHE A 26 -1.33 -3.22 -0.44
C PHE A 26 -0.93 -1.90 -1.08
N ALA A 27 -0.62 -0.92 -0.25
CA ALA A 27 0.00 0.33 -0.65
C ALA A 27 1.20 0.60 0.24
N GLY A 28 2.36 0.85 -0.35
CA GLY A 28 3.58 1.19 0.38
C GLY A 28 4.39 2.25 -0.33
N GLU A 29 5.22 2.95 0.44
CA GLU A 29 6.20 3.91 -0.07
C GLU A 29 7.41 4.00 0.85
N GLU A 30 8.54 4.35 0.25
CA GLU A 30 9.76 4.77 0.94
C GLU A 30 10.20 6.07 0.26
N THR A 31 9.84 7.21 0.83
CA THR A 31 9.95 8.51 0.16
C THR A 31 10.82 9.46 0.96
N ASP A 32 11.80 10.05 0.30
CA ASP A 32 12.54 11.20 0.81
C ASP A 32 11.78 12.48 0.44
N PHE A 33 11.49 13.30 1.45
CA PHE A 33 10.87 14.61 1.30
C PHE A 33 11.86 15.71 1.68
N VAL A 34 11.99 16.69 0.81
CA VAL A 34 12.82 17.87 1.10
C VAL A 34 12.03 19.13 0.80
N ARG A 35 11.78 19.92 1.83
CA ARG A 35 11.11 21.19 1.72
C ARG A 35 12.14 22.30 1.50
N PHE A 36 11.91 23.14 0.48
CA PHE A 36 12.72 24.31 0.17
C PHE A 36 11.98 25.60 0.52
N ASN A 37 12.72 26.58 0.98
CA ASN A 37 12.27 27.96 1.15
C ASN A 37 13.46 28.90 0.92
N ARG A 38 13.25 29.96 0.14
CA ARG A 38 14.30 30.94 -0.26
C ARG A 38 15.51 30.24 -0.88
N ALA A 39 15.25 29.28 -1.79
CA ALA A 39 16.25 28.47 -2.45
C ALA A 39 17.21 27.71 -1.50
N GLN A 40 16.79 27.43 -0.28
CA GLN A 40 17.53 26.66 0.71
C GLN A 40 16.71 25.49 1.25
N VAL A 41 17.40 24.42 1.65
CA VAL A 41 16.76 23.31 2.35
C VAL A 41 16.21 23.81 3.69
N ARG A 42 14.91 23.64 3.88
CA ARG A 42 14.24 24.01 5.13
C ARG A 42 14.06 22.82 6.06
N GLN A 43 13.63 21.71 5.49
CA GLN A 43 13.31 20.51 6.26
C GLN A 43 13.49 19.27 5.39
N PRO A 44 14.49 18.44 5.64
CA PRO A 44 14.57 17.08 5.08
C PRO A 44 13.84 16.10 5.99
N SER A 45 13.22 15.08 5.40
CA SER A 45 12.63 13.96 6.12
C SER A 45 12.54 12.74 5.22
N SER A 46 12.51 11.55 5.81
CA SER A 46 12.23 10.30 5.11
C SER A 46 10.99 9.64 5.72
N VAL A 47 10.12 9.13 4.87
CA VAL A 47 8.89 8.43 5.27
C VAL A 47 8.95 7.02 4.71
N ARG A 48 8.69 6.06 5.58
CA ARG A 48 8.45 4.68 5.19
C ARG A 48 7.11 4.26 5.76
N GLN A 49 6.17 3.94 4.89
CA GLN A 49 4.84 3.51 5.31
C GLN A 49 4.30 2.41 4.42
N ALA A 50 3.49 1.55 5.01
CA ALA A 50 2.80 0.48 4.33
C ALA A 50 1.41 0.29 4.94
N GLN A 51 0.43 0.05 4.08
CA GLN A 51 -0.96 -0.18 4.47
C GLN A 51 -1.50 -1.42 3.75
N LEU A 52 -2.33 -2.16 4.45
CA LEU A 52 -3.06 -3.30 3.94
C LEU A 52 -4.56 -3.05 4.08
N THR A 53 -5.28 -3.05 2.97
CA THR A 53 -6.74 -2.99 2.98
C THR A 53 -7.31 -4.37 2.71
N LEU A 54 -8.09 -4.86 3.65
CA LEU A 54 -8.83 -6.12 3.59
C LEU A 54 -10.28 -5.82 3.24
N SER A 55 -10.82 -6.47 2.21
CA SER A 55 -12.23 -6.39 1.82
C SER A 55 -12.84 -7.78 1.91
N LEU A 56 -13.64 -8.03 2.94
CA LEU A 56 -14.35 -9.29 3.13
C LEU A 56 -15.74 -9.21 2.50
N ILE A 57 -16.07 -10.19 1.68
CA ILE A 57 -17.32 -10.26 0.92
C ILE A 57 -18.02 -11.59 1.22
N ARG A 58 -19.33 -11.54 1.51
CA ARG A 58 -20.18 -12.72 1.64
C ARG A 58 -21.64 -12.34 1.41
N SER A 59 -22.38 -13.14 0.69
CA SER A 59 -23.83 -12.98 0.48
C SER A 59 -24.25 -11.57 0.01
N GLY A 60 -23.50 -11.00 -0.95
CA GLY A 60 -23.76 -9.66 -1.47
C GLY A 60 -23.42 -8.50 -0.51
N ARG A 61 -22.76 -8.77 0.61
CA ARG A 61 -22.27 -7.76 1.56
C ARG A 61 -20.77 -7.62 1.47
N ARG A 62 -20.27 -6.41 1.70
CA ARG A 62 -18.83 -6.13 1.75
C ARG A 62 -18.51 -5.26 2.96
N ASN A 63 -17.46 -5.64 3.69
CA ASN A 63 -16.87 -4.83 4.75
C ASN A 63 -15.38 -4.64 4.48
N ASN A 64 -14.85 -3.45 4.75
CA ASN A 64 -13.46 -3.08 4.48
C ASN A 64 -12.79 -2.58 5.75
N LEU A 65 -11.52 -2.97 5.92
CA LEU A 65 -10.68 -2.44 6.99
C LEU A 65 -9.26 -2.21 6.46
N THR A 66 -8.69 -1.06 6.79
CA THR A 66 -7.32 -0.70 6.43
C THR A 66 -6.42 -0.71 7.67
N LEU A 67 -5.30 -1.40 7.58
CA LEU A 67 -4.29 -1.54 8.63
C LEU A 67 -2.99 -0.86 8.21
N ALA A 68 -2.38 -0.10 9.11
CA ALA A 68 -0.98 0.28 8.97
C ALA A 68 -0.10 -0.93 9.34
N LEU A 69 0.89 -1.24 8.51
CA LEU A 69 1.86 -2.31 8.73
C LEU A 69 3.14 -1.74 9.36
N GLY A 70 3.66 -2.45 10.37
CA GLY A 70 4.92 -2.12 11.00
C GLY A 70 6.15 -2.64 10.24
N GLY A 71 5.95 -3.64 9.38
CA GLY A 71 7.02 -4.35 8.66
C GLY A 71 7.54 -5.57 9.40
N ASP A 72 7.14 -5.77 10.65
CA ASP A 72 7.49 -6.94 11.46
C ASP A 72 6.45 -8.03 11.26
N ARG A 73 6.90 -9.21 10.86
CA ARG A 73 6.02 -10.30 10.41
C ARG A 73 5.01 -10.73 11.49
N SER A 74 5.46 -11.00 12.69
CA SER A 74 4.59 -11.54 13.75
C SER A 74 3.51 -10.57 14.23
N PRO A 75 3.81 -9.29 14.55
CA PRO A 75 2.79 -8.30 14.88
C PRO A 75 1.83 -8.01 13.76
N ASP A 76 2.30 -7.92 12.51
CA ASP A 76 1.43 -7.67 11.36
C ASP A 76 0.49 -8.85 11.10
N GLN A 77 0.96 -10.10 11.27
CA GLN A 77 0.14 -11.31 11.18
C GLN A 77 -0.97 -11.35 12.24
N ALA A 78 -0.68 -10.96 13.48
CA ALA A 78 -1.67 -10.89 14.54
C ALA A 78 -2.76 -9.86 14.22
N ARG A 79 -2.36 -8.65 13.79
CA ARG A 79 -3.30 -7.61 13.37
C ARG A 79 -4.21 -8.03 12.22
N VAL A 80 -3.65 -8.74 11.23
CA VAL A 80 -4.43 -9.26 10.09
C VAL A 80 -5.47 -10.29 10.58
N ALA A 81 -5.09 -11.18 11.51
CA ALA A 81 -6.02 -12.15 12.07
C ALA A 81 -7.18 -11.48 12.83
N ASP A 82 -6.87 -10.50 13.66
CA ASP A 82 -7.87 -9.72 14.41
C ASP A 82 -8.80 -8.95 13.46
N ALA A 83 -8.24 -8.37 12.40
CA ALA A 83 -9.00 -7.62 11.40
C ALA A 83 -10.00 -8.50 10.65
N ILE A 84 -9.62 -9.71 10.25
CA ILE A 84 -10.55 -10.68 9.62
C ILE A 84 -11.69 -11.05 10.60
N GLY A 85 -11.37 -11.23 11.87
CA GLY A 85 -12.37 -11.46 12.92
C GLY A 85 -13.37 -10.31 13.04
N ALA A 86 -12.89 -9.08 13.09
CA ALA A 86 -13.71 -7.88 13.19
C ALA A 86 -14.59 -7.68 11.94
N LEU A 87 -13.98 -7.79 10.73
CA LEU A 87 -14.73 -7.71 9.47
C LEU A 87 -15.88 -8.69 9.40
N ARG A 88 -15.64 -9.93 9.83
CA ARG A 88 -16.65 -10.99 9.83
C ARG A 88 -17.77 -10.72 10.82
N ALA A 89 -17.46 -10.23 12.03
CA ALA A 89 -18.45 -9.95 13.06
C ALA A 89 -19.44 -8.85 12.64
N GLU A 90 -18.98 -7.87 11.87
CA GLU A 90 -19.81 -6.76 11.40
C GLU A 90 -20.55 -7.06 10.09
N LEU A 91 -20.01 -7.97 9.25
CA LEU A 91 -20.51 -8.19 7.89
C LEU A 91 -22.01 -8.53 7.84
N ASP A 92 -22.50 -9.30 8.80
CA ASP A 92 -23.93 -9.71 8.85
C ASP A 92 -24.88 -8.59 9.21
N THR A 93 -24.37 -7.50 9.81
CA THR A 93 -25.18 -6.32 10.17
C THR A 93 -25.32 -5.34 9.00
N LEU A 94 -24.49 -5.47 7.97
CA LEU A 94 -24.50 -4.58 6.81
C LEU A 94 -25.63 -4.97 5.83
N PRO A 95 -26.22 -3.99 5.13
CA PRO A 95 -27.15 -4.28 4.05
C PRO A 95 -26.44 -4.97 2.88
N ALA A 96 -27.15 -5.80 2.15
CA ALA A 96 -26.67 -6.33 0.88
C ALA A 96 -26.58 -5.22 -0.17
N ASP A 97 -25.48 -5.18 -0.93
CA ASP A 97 -25.29 -4.26 -2.03
C ASP A 97 -25.66 -4.95 -3.36
N PRO A 98 -26.80 -4.55 -3.99
CA PRO A 98 -27.24 -5.16 -5.24
C PRO A 98 -26.33 -4.81 -6.43
N TYR A 99 -25.40 -3.86 -6.28
CA TYR A 99 -24.46 -3.43 -7.31
C TYR A 99 -23.03 -3.87 -7.02
N LEU A 100 -22.84 -4.78 -6.05
CA LEU A 100 -21.51 -5.24 -5.68
C LEU A 100 -20.86 -6.00 -6.84
N LEU A 101 -19.81 -5.39 -7.40
CA LEU A 101 -18.99 -5.98 -8.46
C LEU A 101 -17.55 -6.12 -7.97
N TYR A 102 -16.94 -7.26 -8.30
CA TYR A 102 -15.52 -7.53 -8.12
C TYR A 102 -15.04 -8.54 -9.16
N ALA A 103 -13.72 -8.53 -9.46
CA ALA A 103 -13.16 -9.47 -10.44
C ALA A 103 -13.20 -10.89 -9.88
N THR A 104 -13.78 -11.81 -10.64
CA THR A 104 -13.88 -13.24 -10.30
C THR A 104 -12.87 -14.11 -11.05
N GLU A 105 -12.30 -13.60 -12.14
CA GLU A 105 -11.27 -14.29 -12.90
C GLU A 105 -9.89 -14.08 -12.27
N ALA A 106 -9.13 -15.15 -12.11
CA ALA A 106 -7.78 -15.12 -11.59
C ALA A 106 -6.83 -14.52 -12.63
N THR A 107 -6.12 -13.44 -12.25
CA THR A 107 -5.10 -12.83 -13.08
C THR A 107 -3.83 -12.59 -12.27
N THR A 108 -2.68 -12.62 -12.96
CA THR A 108 -1.38 -12.44 -12.31
C THR A 108 -0.52 -11.45 -13.09
N SER A 109 0.12 -10.54 -12.38
CA SER A 109 1.14 -9.66 -12.95
C SER A 109 2.22 -9.33 -11.93
N SER A 110 3.45 -9.15 -12.42
CA SER A 110 4.55 -8.62 -11.62
C SER A 110 5.32 -7.63 -12.48
N ARG A 111 5.44 -6.40 -11.98
CA ARG A 111 6.19 -5.33 -12.66
C ARG A 111 7.07 -4.63 -11.65
N VAL A 112 8.34 -4.53 -11.96
CA VAL A 112 9.31 -3.77 -11.18
C VAL A 112 10.06 -2.85 -12.14
N ASP A 113 9.69 -1.58 -12.13
CA ASP A 113 10.36 -0.55 -12.92
C ASP A 113 11.28 0.24 -12.01
N ARG A 114 12.56 0.21 -12.33
CA ARG A 114 13.56 1.02 -11.65
C ARG A 114 13.95 2.19 -12.53
N GLY A 115 13.62 3.40 -12.13
CA GLY A 115 14.06 4.63 -12.74
C GLY A 115 15.54 4.88 -12.48
N ARG A 116 16.09 5.86 -13.21
CA ARG A 116 17.41 6.43 -12.91
C ARG A 116 17.21 7.75 -12.16
N LEU A 117 16.69 7.66 -10.95
CA LEU A 117 16.55 8.84 -10.12
C LEU A 117 17.91 9.26 -9.57
N PRO A 118 18.22 10.56 -9.51
CA PRO A 118 19.36 11.05 -8.75
C PRO A 118 19.18 10.69 -7.28
N SER A 119 20.27 10.54 -6.55
CA SER A 119 20.18 10.48 -5.09
C SER A 119 19.53 11.74 -4.54
N CYS A 120 18.95 11.66 -3.35
CA CYS A 120 18.33 12.82 -2.69
C CYS A 120 19.35 14.00 -2.56
N ALA A 121 20.61 13.69 -2.25
CA ALA A 121 21.68 14.68 -2.17
C ALA A 121 21.95 15.37 -3.52
N GLU A 122 22.09 14.59 -4.59
CA GLU A 122 22.30 15.14 -5.96
C GLU A 122 21.12 15.99 -6.41
N ALA A 123 19.88 15.54 -6.14
CA ALA A 123 18.68 16.29 -6.47
C ALA A 123 18.62 17.64 -5.71
N ILE A 124 18.95 17.63 -4.42
CA ILE A 124 19.04 18.87 -3.61
C ILE A 124 20.09 19.83 -4.20
N GLU A 125 21.25 19.31 -4.55
CA GLU A 125 22.35 20.12 -5.10
C GLU A 125 21.94 20.75 -6.44
N GLN A 126 21.33 19.97 -7.34
CA GLN A 126 20.83 20.46 -8.63
C GLN A 126 19.73 21.52 -8.46
N ILE A 127 18.75 21.27 -7.58
CA ILE A 127 17.65 22.22 -7.33
C ILE A 127 18.17 23.52 -6.73
N THR A 128 19.03 23.44 -5.72
CA THR A 128 19.58 24.65 -5.05
C THR A 128 20.52 25.42 -5.97
N ALA A 129 21.29 24.75 -6.81
CA ALA A 129 22.14 25.40 -7.81
C ALA A 129 21.31 26.13 -8.87
N ALA A 130 20.27 25.49 -9.40
CA ALA A 130 19.38 26.09 -10.40
C ALA A 130 18.57 27.28 -9.84
N ALA A 131 18.27 27.26 -8.54
CA ALA A 131 17.48 28.29 -7.87
C ALA A 131 18.30 29.50 -7.35
N ARG A 132 19.58 29.55 -7.64
CA ARG A 132 20.44 30.69 -7.18
C ARG A 132 19.87 32.01 -7.65
N GLY A 133 19.71 32.95 -6.71
CA GLY A 133 19.20 34.30 -7.00
C GLY A 133 17.68 34.36 -7.18
N THR A 134 16.94 33.26 -6.93
CA THR A 134 15.48 33.24 -6.95
C THR A 134 14.90 33.00 -5.55
N ASP A 135 13.63 33.31 -5.36
CA ASP A 135 12.88 32.97 -4.14
C ASP A 135 12.10 31.65 -4.33
N LEU A 136 12.85 30.54 -4.48
CA LEU A 136 12.25 29.23 -4.62
C LEU A 136 11.58 28.77 -3.31
N VAL A 137 10.30 28.41 -3.41
CA VAL A 137 9.56 27.64 -2.42
C VAL A 137 9.07 26.36 -3.09
N GLY A 138 9.33 25.20 -2.48
CA GLY A 138 8.97 23.93 -3.12
C GLY A 138 9.12 22.72 -2.23
N LEU A 139 8.75 21.57 -2.78
CA LEU A 139 8.88 20.27 -2.18
C LEU A 139 9.46 19.29 -3.23
N LEU A 140 10.53 18.59 -2.86
CA LEU A 140 10.99 17.38 -3.53
C LEU A 140 10.39 16.18 -2.79
N ALA A 141 9.80 15.26 -3.52
CA ALA A 141 9.41 13.94 -3.03
C ALA A 141 9.96 12.91 -4.01
N SER A 142 10.76 11.98 -3.53
CA SER A 142 11.43 10.98 -4.38
C SER A 142 11.59 9.68 -3.61
N GLY A 143 11.36 8.55 -4.29
CA GLY A 143 11.57 7.23 -3.75
C GLY A 143 10.54 6.20 -4.26
N PRO A 144 10.77 4.91 -3.95
CA PRO A 144 9.95 3.84 -4.48
C PRO A 144 8.52 3.81 -3.91
N VAL A 145 7.59 3.47 -4.80
CA VAL A 145 6.17 3.24 -4.49
C VAL A 145 5.80 1.81 -4.83
N TYR A 146 5.04 1.17 -3.95
CA TYR A 146 4.66 -0.22 -4.05
C TYR A 146 3.14 -0.39 -4.06
N ARG A 147 2.64 -1.26 -4.93
CA ARG A 147 1.24 -1.67 -4.98
C ARG A 147 1.16 -3.18 -5.09
N GLY A 148 0.31 -3.76 -4.27
CA GLY A 148 0.02 -5.20 -4.29
C GLY A 148 -1.47 -5.46 -4.29
N PHE A 149 -1.86 -6.55 -4.92
CA PHE A 149 -3.21 -7.08 -4.86
C PHE A 149 -3.16 -8.61 -4.80
N ALA A 150 -3.99 -9.19 -3.95
CA ALA A 150 -4.25 -10.60 -3.90
C ALA A 150 -5.74 -10.84 -3.66
N SER A 151 -6.28 -11.94 -4.17
CA SER A 151 -7.65 -12.35 -3.89
C SER A 151 -7.72 -13.83 -3.54
N SER A 152 -8.72 -14.20 -2.75
CA SER A 152 -9.04 -15.63 -2.51
C SER A 152 -9.49 -16.37 -3.78
N LEU A 153 -9.75 -15.63 -4.86
CA LEU A 153 -10.11 -16.17 -6.17
C LEU A 153 -8.89 -16.43 -7.07
N GLY A 154 -7.66 -16.24 -6.55
CA GLY A 154 -6.43 -16.61 -7.22
C GLY A 154 -5.67 -15.46 -7.90
N SER A 155 -6.17 -14.24 -7.89
CA SER A 155 -5.43 -13.10 -8.45
C SER A 155 -4.24 -12.71 -7.57
N ARG A 156 -3.09 -12.38 -8.22
CA ARG A 156 -1.86 -11.93 -7.55
C ARG A 156 -1.14 -10.89 -8.40
N HIS A 157 -1.06 -9.68 -7.90
CA HIS A 157 -0.40 -8.58 -8.59
C HIS A 157 0.61 -7.89 -7.68
N TRP A 158 1.76 -7.54 -8.26
CA TRP A 158 2.77 -6.72 -7.59
C TRP A 158 3.37 -5.71 -8.54
N HIS A 159 3.36 -4.44 -8.14
CA HIS A 159 3.99 -3.36 -8.88
C HIS A 159 4.89 -2.56 -7.94
N ALA A 160 6.12 -2.31 -8.37
CA ALA A 160 7.07 -1.44 -7.71
C ALA A 160 7.65 -0.48 -8.75
N VAL A 161 7.67 0.80 -8.44
CA VAL A 161 8.15 1.88 -9.30
C VAL A 161 8.98 2.84 -8.44
N ASP A 162 10.15 3.23 -8.93
CA ASP A 162 10.99 4.28 -8.32
C ASP A 162 10.64 5.65 -8.91
#